data_8ea9d9970164924975a5c173835c05e7
#
_entry.id   8ea9d9970164924975a5c173835c05e7
#
_cell.length_a   1.000
_cell.length_b   1.000
_cell.length_c   1.000
_cell.angle_alpha   90.00
_cell.angle_beta   90.00
_cell.angle_gamma   90.00
#
_symmetry.space_group_name_H-M   'P 1'
#
loop_
_entity.id
_entity.type
_entity.pdbx_description
1 polymer ?
#
loop_
_entity_poly.entity_id
_entity_poly.type
_entity_poly.pdbx_seq_one_letter_code
_entity_poly.pdbx_strand_id
1 'polypeptide(L)'
;NDMKLSAQIIFILWVFCGSVMAQPLFEGGPLFQGSGEREDWMGTYFQGRKMGFTRAQTSWSPEGIEVDSTVFFQIRSKSMDQSTTINQKTRLGPDFKLRGFSLLQEITGHRQQVEGQVEGNRLVYQIKSRGFDREKSIEFPPGTLPSSTFLLNLMADGLKVGQKGILPLFLEPFQMLVDLEYEVLRRENLQYAGKSVETLAIKQKFSGIETTLWVAGDGSVIKETTNQDFESFKESAEVAQKLDEPLTISSIITMSLVKPDRPIDRPDRVEESIFHLHPIRSPKFVPEDQRQKILKTEQLPNGLYRVTLQVKTEAKRSSSSGLGKPDAKYLEDSAEVQARHPMIRALARELVADSSDVWQVAKDINRWVYRNLAKELVDTVTALDALHERRGECQSHTYLFTALARAAGIPTRIVNGLVYSKEYEGFLYHAWPEVYVGEWRALDPTFGQDLVDATHIKLTEGTQEGPFRLMEFVGKLKITTTSH
;
A
#
# COMPACT_ATOMS: atom_id res chain seq x y z
N ASN A 1 -11.88 -20.01 -8.84
CA ASN A 1 -11.75 -18.67 -9.45
C ASN A 1 -11.61 -17.63 -8.35
N ASP A 2 -10.49 -17.71 -7.66
CA ASP A 2 -10.21 -16.90 -6.47
C ASP A 2 -9.66 -15.53 -6.86
N MET A 3 -10.45 -14.50 -6.65
CA MET A 3 -10.02 -13.11 -6.71
C MET A 3 -9.46 -12.73 -5.34
N LYS A 4 -8.21 -12.29 -5.27
CA LYS A 4 -7.50 -12.16 -4.00
C LYS A 4 -6.73 -10.85 -3.90
N LEU A 5 -6.77 -10.28 -2.69
CA LEU A 5 -6.02 -9.09 -2.26
C LEU A 5 -4.51 -9.36 -2.37
N SER A 6 -3.77 -8.44 -2.94
CA SER A 6 -2.32 -8.61 -3.11
C SER A 6 -1.56 -8.54 -1.78
N ALA A 7 -0.44 -9.25 -1.73
CA ALA A 7 0.52 -9.18 -0.63
C ALA A 7 0.95 -7.73 -0.30
N GLN A 8 0.88 -6.82 -1.26
CA GLN A 8 1.18 -5.40 -1.08
C GLN A 8 0.24 -4.68 -0.09
N ILE A 9 -1.04 -5.07 0.01
CA ILE A 9 -1.96 -4.44 0.98
C ILE A 9 -1.60 -4.87 2.40
N ILE A 10 -1.15 -6.10 2.60
CA ILE A 10 -0.67 -6.58 3.91
C ILE A 10 0.65 -5.91 4.25
N PHE A 11 1.50 -5.68 3.26
CA PHE A 11 2.79 -5.02 3.39
C PHE A 11 2.70 -3.57 3.89
N ILE A 12 1.69 -2.82 3.49
CA ILE A 12 1.46 -1.44 3.91
C ILE A 12 1.31 -1.30 5.44
N LEU A 13 0.86 -2.35 6.12
CA LEU A 13 0.66 -2.35 7.58
C LEU A 13 1.96 -2.35 8.41
N TRP A 14 3.12 -2.56 7.79
CA TRP A 14 4.37 -2.89 8.48
C TRP A 14 5.45 -1.80 8.48
N VAL A 15 5.22 -0.69 7.82
CA VAL A 15 6.23 0.35 7.63
C VAL A 15 6.64 1.06 8.94
N PHE A 16 5.89 0.86 10.00
CA PHE A 16 6.05 1.65 11.23
C PHE A 16 6.78 0.96 12.38
N CYS A 17 7.26 -0.27 12.21
CA CYS A 17 7.99 -0.96 13.25
C CYS A 17 9.47 -0.58 13.26
N GLY A 18 9.78 0.61 13.78
CA GLY A 18 11.13 1.06 14.05
C GLY A 18 11.44 0.93 15.55
N SER A 19 12.40 0.09 15.90
CA SER A 19 12.86 -0.05 17.28
C SER A 19 13.96 0.94 17.60
N VAL A 20 13.89 1.62 18.76
CA VAL A 20 14.88 2.62 19.15
C VAL A 20 15.12 2.70 20.64
N MET A 21 16.31 3.14 20.98
CA MET A 21 16.89 3.20 22.32
C MET A 21 17.16 4.58 22.88
N ALA A 22 16.97 4.80 24.18
CA ALA A 22 17.84 5.60 25.05
C ALA A 22 17.41 5.70 26.51
N GLN A 23 18.19 6.39 27.36
CA GLN A 23 17.92 6.64 28.78
C GLN A 23 17.03 7.89 29.00
N PRO A 24 16.55 8.17 30.24
CA PRO A 24 15.12 8.25 30.55
C PRO A 24 14.42 9.36 29.74
N LEU A 25 13.60 8.94 28.82
CA LEU A 25 12.91 9.72 27.81
C LEU A 25 11.81 10.63 28.32
N PHE A 26 11.36 10.43 29.54
CA PHE A 26 10.21 11.16 30.07
C PHE A 26 10.56 12.56 30.56
N GLU A 27 11.86 12.92 30.67
CA GLU A 27 12.31 14.22 31.16
C GLU A 27 13.31 14.98 30.27
N GLY A 28 13.57 14.49 29.05
CA GLY A 28 14.48 15.13 28.09
C GLY A 28 15.96 15.02 28.50
N GLY A 29 16.63 13.99 28.03
CA GLY A 29 18.08 13.78 28.12
C GLY A 29 18.63 13.35 26.76
N PRO A 30 19.96 13.39 26.54
CA PRO A 30 20.52 12.92 25.28
C PRO A 30 20.23 11.43 25.07
N LEU A 31 19.56 11.14 23.96
CA LEU A 31 19.13 9.80 23.53
C LEU A 31 20.30 8.82 23.44
N PHE A 32 21.45 9.31 22.98
CA PHE A 32 22.65 8.53 22.78
C PHE A 32 23.84 9.27 23.35
N GLN A 33 24.60 8.63 24.23
CA GLN A 33 25.84 9.16 24.76
C GLN A 33 27.00 8.31 24.26
N GLY A 34 28.07 8.94 23.78
CA GLY A 34 29.26 8.26 23.30
C GLY A 34 28.98 7.41 22.05
N SER A 35 29.53 6.20 22.03
CA SER A 35 29.31 5.22 21.00
C SER A 35 28.72 3.94 21.59
N GLY A 36 27.87 3.28 20.85
CA GLY A 36 27.24 2.03 21.26
C GLY A 36 26.42 1.37 20.18
N GLU A 37 25.88 0.22 20.50
CA GLU A 37 24.98 -0.54 19.62
C GLU A 37 23.90 -1.26 20.41
N ARG A 38 22.81 -1.56 19.73
CA ARG A 38 21.71 -2.34 20.27
C ARG A 38 20.97 -3.09 19.21
N GLU A 39 20.46 -4.26 19.56
CA GLU A 39 19.60 -5.07 18.72
C GLU A 39 18.25 -5.33 19.40
N ASP A 40 17.18 -5.10 18.69
CA ASP A 40 15.81 -5.36 19.11
C ASP A 40 15.12 -6.32 18.14
N TRP A 41 14.33 -7.22 18.72
CA TRP A 41 13.52 -8.18 17.98
C TRP A 41 12.06 -8.06 18.38
N MET A 42 11.18 -8.11 17.39
CA MET A 42 9.73 -8.12 17.61
C MET A 42 9.10 -9.23 16.80
N GLY A 43 8.31 -10.07 17.45
CA GLY A 43 7.43 -11.01 16.75
C GLY A 43 6.15 -10.33 16.36
N THR A 44 5.66 -10.58 15.13
CA THR A 44 4.43 -9.99 14.64
C THR A 44 3.36 -11.02 14.43
N TYR A 45 2.20 -10.65 14.92
CA TYR A 45 1.03 -11.49 15.03
C TYR A 45 -0.15 -10.88 14.30
N PHE A 46 -0.95 -11.74 13.74
CA PHE A 46 -2.23 -11.42 13.19
C PHE A 46 -3.28 -12.37 13.77
N GLN A 47 -4.30 -11.82 14.44
CA GLN A 47 -5.31 -12.61 15.16
C GLN A 47 -4.69 -13.70 16.06
N GLY A 48 -3.62 -13.35 16.77
CA GLY A 48 -2.91 -14.24 17.71
C GLY A 48 -1.97 -15.28 17.08
N ARG A 49 -1.80 -15.29 15.75
CA ARG A 49 -0.86 -16.18 15.03
C ARG A 49 0.35 -15.42 14.59
N LYS A 50 1.53 -15.91 14.92
CA LYS A 50 2.81 -15.29 14.51
C LYS A 50 3.07 -15.54 13.03
N MET A 51 3.13 -14.47 12.26
CA MET A 51 3.33 -14.52 10.81
C MET A 51 4.64 -13.90 10.35
N GLY A 52 5.37 -13.24 11.25
CA GLY A 52 6.60 -12.58 10.89
C GLY A 52 7.36 -12.02 12.09
N PHE A 53 8.42 -11.32 11.79
CA PHE A 53 9.24 -10.63 12.77
C PHE A 53 9.89 -9.37 12.19
N THR A 54 10.30 -8.49 13.09
CA THR A 54 11.20 -7.37 12.80
C THR A 54 12.44 -7.49 13.66
N ARG A 55 13.61 -7.28 13.04
CA ARG A 55 14.89 -7.06 13.69
C ARG A 55 15.34 -5.64 13.42
N ALA A 56 15.84 -4.94 14.41
CA ALA A 56 16.49 -3.64 14.24
C ALA A 56 17.78 -3.59 15.06
N GLN A 57 18.90 -3.34 14.37
CA GLN A 57 20.17 -3.04 14.99
C GLN A 57 20.44 -1.55 14.84
N THR A 58 20.57 -0.86 15.95
CA THR A 58 20.89 0.57 16.00
C THR A 58 22.33 0.72 16.53
N SER A 59 23.16 1.41 15.78
CA SER A 59 24.49 1.82 16.20
C SER A 59 24.60 3.33 16.18
N TRP A 60 25.34 3.89 17.14
CA TRP A 60 25.53 5.34 17.27
C TRP A 60 26.93 5.71 17.66
N SER A 61 27.34 6.88 17.20
CA SER A 61 28.61 7.53 17.48
C SER A 61 28.45 9.04 17.43
N PRO A 62 29.47 9.83 17.77
CA PRO A 62 29.43 11.28 17.60
C PRO A 62 29.20 11.75 16.17
N GLU A 63 29.47 10.92 15.14
CA GLU A 63 29.26 11.22 13.73
C GLU A 63 27.81 11.01 13.29
N GLY A 64 27.03 10.22 14.03
CA GLY A 64 25.63 9.95 13.71
C GLY A 64 25.12 8.60 14.15
N ILE A 65 23.99 8.22 13.58
CA ILE A 65 23.25 7.01 13.92
C ILE A 65 23.01 6.20 12.65
N GLU A 66 23.22 4.90 12.73
CA GLU A 66 22.83 3.94 11.69
C GLU A 66 21.83 2.94 12.24
N VAL A 67 20.74 2.74 11.53
CA VAL A 67 19.72 1.74 11.84
C VAL A 67 19.69 0.74 10.70
N ASP A 68 19.99 -0.53 10.99
CA ASP A 68 19.90 -1.68 10.09
C ASP A 68 18.69 -2.51 10.53
N SER A 69 17.69 -2.62 9.70
CA SER A 69 16.45 -3.33 10.02
C SER A 69 16.11 -4.40 8.99
N THR A 70 15.56 -5.49 9.47
CA THR A 70 14.98 -6.56 8.67
C THR A 70 13.54 -6.76 9.09
N VAL A 71 12.62 -6.67 8.15
CA VAL A 71 11.22 -7.07 8.32
C VAL A 71 10.99 -8.32 7.51
N PHE A 72 10.45 -9.34 8.14
CA PHE A 72 10.09 -10.60 7.50
C PHE A 72 8.65 -10.98 7.83
N PHE A 73 7.91 -11.42 6.83
CA PHE A 73 6.62 -12.09 7.06
C PHE A 73 6.31 -13.15 6.00
N GLN A 74 5.45 -14.09 6.36
CA GLN A 74 5.08 -15.20 5.51
C GLN A 74 3.56 -15.41 5.50
N ILE A 75 3.03 -15.70 4.30
CA ILE A 75 1.63 -16.03 4.06
C ILE A 75 1.60 -17.27 3.18
N ARG A 76 0.67 -18.20 3.46
CA ARG A 76 0.47 -19.38 2.62
C ARG A 76 -0.66 -19.17 1.64
N SER A 77 -0.40 -19.34 0.35
CA SER A 77 -1.44 -19.55 -0.65
C SER A 77 -1.77 -21.07 -0.75
N LYS A 78 -2.85 -21.40 -1.46
CA LYS A 78 -3.21 -22.82 -1.70
C LYS A 78 -2.09 -23.62 -2.39
N SER A 79 -1.26 -22.96 -3.14
CA SER A 79 -0.23 -23.55 -4.01
C SER A 79 1.20 -23.23 -3.59
N MET A 80 1.44 -22.21 -2.76
CA MET A 80 2.79 -21.76 -2.44
C MET A 80 2.83 -20.89 -1.17
N ASP A 81 3.89 -21.05 -0.39
CA ASP A 81 4.21 -20.12 0.68
C ASP A 81 4.84 -18.85 0.09
N GLN A 82 4.28 -17.70 0.45
CA GLN A 82 4.76 -16.39 0.03
C GLN A 82 5.50 -15.72 1.18
N SER A 83 6.73 -15.28 0.92
CA SER A 83 7.51 -14.54 1.90
C SER A 83 7.87 -13.16 1.37
N THR A 84 7.87 -12.20 2.27
CA THR A 84 8.39 -10.85 2.01
C THR A 84 9.49 -10.56 3.00
N THR A 85 10.62 -10.10 2.49
CA THR A 85 11.75 -9.63 3.28
C THR A 85 12.08 -8.21 2.85
N ILE A 86 12.22 -7.31 3.84
CA ILE A 86 12.77 -5.97 3.64
C ILE A 86 14.00 -5.84 4.50
N ASN A 87 15.12 -5.58 3.88
CA ASN A 87 16.34 -5.17 4.54
C ASN A 87 16.55 -3.68 4.27
N GLN A 88 16.63 -2.89 5.31
CA GLN A 88 16.79 -1.45 5.20
C GLN A 88 17.88 -0.96 6.12
N LYS A 89 18.74 -0.10 5.59
CA LYS A 89 19.76 0.62 6.33
C LYS A 89 19.50 2.12 6.21
N THR A 90 19.34 2.79 7.33
CA THR A 90 19.07 4.24 7.41
C THR A 90 20.20 4.93 8.17
N ARG A 91 20.76 5.98 7.59
CA ARG A 91 21.84 6.77 8.19
C ARG A 91 21.33 8.16 8.53
N LEU A 92 21.46 8.51 9.80
CA LEU A 92 21.14 9.84 10.33
C LEU A 92 22.43 10.57 10.73
N GLY A 93 22.43 11.89 10.63
CA GLY A 93 23.45 12.71 11.26
C GLY A 93 23.30 12.79 12.77
N PRO A 94 24.25 13.45 13.47
CA PRO A 94 24.14 13.68 14.91
C PRO A 94 22.95 14.59 15.29
N ASP A 95 22.39 15.29 14.32
CA ASP A 95 21.19 16.10 14.39
C ASP A 95 19.89 15.30 14.10
N PHE A 96 19.98 13.97 14.06
CA PHE A 96 18.90 13.02 13.74
C PHE A 96 18.27 13.18 12.35
N LYS A 97 18.83 14.02 11.48
CA LYS A 97 18.32 14.19 10.13
C LYS A 97 18.83 13.12 9.20
N LEU A 98 17.98 12.70 8.26
CA LEU A 98 18.33 11.73 7.23
C LEU A 98 19.55 12.21 6.41
N ARG A 99 20.53 11.34 6.26
CA ARG A 99 21.67 11.50 5.33
C ARG A 99 21.50 10.62 4.10
N GLY A 100 21.03 9.40 4.30
CA GLY A 100 20.77 8.46 3.23
C GLY A 100 20.21 7.15 3.73
N PHE A 101 19.73 6.34 2.80
CA PHE A 101 19.21 5.01 3.09
C PHE A 101 19.50 4.05 1.94
N SER A 102 19.51 2.77 2.24
CA SER A 102 19.44 1.69 1.26
C SER A 102 18.36 0.71 1.70
N LEU A 103 17.60 0.21 0.74
CA LEU A 103 16.51 -0.73 0.95
C LEU A 103 16.58 -1.83 -0.09
N LEU A 104 16.51 -3.06 0.37
CA LEU A 104 16.33 -4.23 -0.46
C LEU A 104 15.04 -4.93 -0.05
N GLN A 105 14.11 -4.98 -0.98
CA GLN A 105 12.85 -5.68 -0.83
C GLN A 105 12.85 -6.93 -1.70
N GLU A 106 12.51 -8.06 -1.11
CA GLU A 106 12.35 -9.33 -1.79
C GLU A 106 10.95 -9.88 -1.49
N ILE A 107 10.17 -10.11 -2.54
CA ILE A 107 8.82 -10.69 -2.49
C ILE A 107 8.85 -11.90 -3.40
N THR A 108 8.87 -13.11 -2.82
CA THR A 108 8.84 -14.41 -3.52
C THR A 108 9.54 -14.41 -4.89
N GLY A 109 10.85 -14.06 -4.90
CA GLY A 109 11.67 -14.05 -6.11
C GLY A 109 11.69 -12.74 -6.91
N HIS A 110 10.82 -11.78 -6.60
CA HIS A 110 10.96 -10.41 -7.09
C HIS A 110 11.85 -9.60 -6.17
N ARG A 111 12.82 -8.88 -6.74
CA ARG A 111 13.79 -8.09 -6.01
C ARG A 111 13.75 -6.64 -6.46
N GLN A 112 13.57 -5.72 -5.51
CA GLN A 112 13.67 -4.28 -5.71
C GLN A 112 14.70 -3.71 -4.75
N GLN A 113 15.59 -2.89 -5.27
CA GLN A 113 16.59 -2.14 -4.51
C GLN A 113 16.31 -0.65 -4.67
N VAL A 114 16.38 0.08 -3.56
CA VAL A 114 16.28 1.55 -3.54
C VAL A 114 17.45 2.08 -2.73
N GLU A 115 18.20 3.01 -3.29
CA GLU A 115 19.27 3.70 -2.59
C GLU A 115 19.06 5.20 -2.74
N GLY A 116 19.09 5.94 -1.64
CA GLY A 116 18.83 7.38 -1.63
C GLY A 116 19.72 8.16 -0.68
N GLN A 117 19.92 9.42 -1.02
CA GLN A 117 20.66 10.38 -0.20
C GLN A 117 19.99 11.76 -0.24
N VAL A 118 20.15 12.51 0.83
CA VAL A 118 19.65 13.90 0.91
C VAL A 118 20.72 14.86 0.39
N GLU A 119 20.36 15.66 -0.62
CA GLU A 119 21.17 16.68 -1.25
C GLU A 119 20.48 18.05 -1.11
N GLY A 120 20.91 18.82 -0.11
CA GLY A 120 20.25 20.09 0.21
C GLY A 120 18.81 19.89 0.68
N ASN A 121 17.83 20.38 -0.09
CA ASN A 121 16.40 20.22 0.15
C ASN A 121 15.75 19.16 -0.76
N ARG A 122 16.54 18.30 -1.36
CA ARG A 122 16.06 17.21 -2.24
C ARG A 122 16.50 15.86 -1.72
N LEU A 123 15.68 14.85 -1.96
CA LEU A 123 16.03 13.47 -1.83
C LEU A 123 16.24 12.91 -3.24
N VAL A 124 17.47 12.51 -3.53
CA VAL A 124 17.85 11.84 -4.79
C VAL A 124 17.96 10.36 -4.50
N TYR A 125 17.29 9.53 -5.29
CA TYR A 125 17.30 8.09 -5.09
C TYR A 125 17.20 7.32 -6.40
N GLN A 126 17.83 6.15 -6.42
CA GLN A 126 17.78 5.21 -7.52
C GLN A 126 16.93 4.00 -7.15
N ILE A 127 16.06 3.59 -8.08
CA ILE A 127 15.25 2.39 -7.97
C ILE A 127 15.74 1.39 -9.01
N LYS A 128 16.09 0.18 -8.56
CA LYS A 128 16.47 -0.95 -9.42
C LYS A 128 15.53 -2.12 -9.17
N SER A 129 14.89 -2.61 -10.23
CA SER A 129 14.12 -3.85 -10.21
C SER A 129 14.23 -4.52 -11.59
N ARG A 130 13.58 -5.69 -11.77
CA ARG A 130 13.60 -6.36 -13.08
C ARG A 130 13.10 -5.43 -14.19
N GLY A 131 13.97 -5.10 -15.14
CA GLY A 131 13.63 -4.26 -16.30
C GLY A 131 13.38 -2.78 -16.00
N PHE A 132 13.71 -2.33 -14.79
CA PHE A 132 13.60 -0.92 -14.40
C PHE A 132 14.83 -0.49 -13.60
N ASP A 133 15.48 0.56 -14.07
CA ASP A 133 16.62 1.21 -13.42
C ASP A 133 16.52 2.71 -13.66
N ARG A 134 16.15 3.49 -12.64
CA ARG A 134 15.90 4.93 -12.77
C ARG A 134 16.30 5.67 -11.51
N GLU A 135 16.91 6.83 -11.74
CA GLU A 135 17.10 7.85 -10.73
C GLU A 135 15.88 8.76 -10.68
N LYS A 136 15.49 9.14 -9.47
CA LYS A 136 14.43 10.11 -9.17
C LYS A 136 14.93 11.13 -8.17
N SER A 137 14.35 12.32 -8.23
CA SER A 137 14.62 13.39 -7.28
C SER A 137 13.31 14.06 -6.88
N ILE A 138 13.05 14.12 -5.59
CA ILE A 138 11.86 14.77 -5.02
C ILE A 138 12.27 15.90 -4.09
N GLU A 139 11.38 16.88 -3.90
CA GLU A 139 11.53 17.81 -2.79
C GLU A 139 11.51 17.08 -1.46
N PHE A 140 12.40 17.43 -0.56
CA PHE A 140 12.51 16.87 0.77
C PHE A 140 12.41 18.01 1.79
N PRO A 141 11.18 18.39 2.18
CA PRO A 141 10.95 19.53 3.05
C PRO A 141 11.72 19.42 4.37
N PRO A 142 12.23 20.54 4.92
CA PRO A 142 12.87 20.54 6.23
C PRO A 142 11.96 19.95 7.30
N GLY A 143 12.53 19.10 8.15
CA GLY A 143 11.75 18.40 9.20
C GLY A 143 11.11 17.08 8.76
N THR A 144 11.24 16.69 7.49
CA THR A 144 10.82 15.37 7.04
C THR A 144 11.69 14.29 7.66
N LEU A 145 11.06 13.28 8.25
CA LEU A 145 11.71 12.18 8.93
C LEU A 145 11.57 10.88 8.12
N PRO A 146 12.59 10.01 8.11
CA PRO A 146 12.42 8.66 7.56
C PRO A 146 11.48 7.84 8.44
N SER A 147 10.62 7.05 7.82
CA SER A 147 9.62 6.24 8.54
C SER A 147 10.27 5.20 9.46
N SER A 148 11.43 4.69 9.08
CA SER A 148 12.19 3.72 9.86
C SER A 148 12.77 4.27 11.18
N THR A 149 12.87 5.60 11.33
CA THR A 149 13.54 6.22 12.47
C THR A 149 12.81 7.44 13.08
N PHE A 150 11.57 7.71 12.66
CA PHE A 150 10.81 8.90 13.13
C PHE A 150 10.63 8.91 14.66
N LEU A 151 10.52 7.74 15.29
CA LEU A 151 10.37 7.62 16.75
C LEU A 151 11.60 8.17 17.48
N LEU A 152 12.82 7.99 16.95
CA LEU A 152 14.05 8.59 17.46
C LEU A 152 13.93 10.10 17.60
N ASN A 153 13.43 10.74 16.58
CA ASN A 153 13.28 12.19 16.55
C ASN A 153 12.24 12.67 17.56
N LEU A 154 11.09 11.98 17.64
CA LEU A 154 10.07 12.29 18.65
C LEU A 154 10.60 12.21 20.07
N MET A 155 11.47 11.25 20.31
CA MET A 155 12.02 10.97 21.61
C MET A 155 13.17 11.92 21.98
N ALA A 156 13.93 12.37 20.98
CA ALA A 156 15.02 13.34 21.20
C ALA A 156 14.54 14.65 21.83
N ASP A 157 13.33 15.08 21.45
CA ASP A 157 12.71 16.31 21.96
C ASP A 157 12.00 16.10 23.32
N GLY A 158 11.95 14.86 23.83
CA GLY A 158 11.19 14.45 25.01
C GLY A 158 9.69 14.35 24.74
N LEU A 159 9.06 13.31 25.30
CA LEU A 159 7.63 13.03 25.12
C LEU A 159 6.84 13.32 26.40
N LYS A 160 5.72 14.02 26.26
CA LYS A 160 4.80 14.35 27.35
C LYS A 160 3.40 13.83 27.05
N VAL A 161 2.74 13.27 28.07
CA VAL A 161 1.34 12.85 27.96
C VAL A 161 0.48 14.05 27.52
N GLY A 162 -0.39 13.82 26.55
CA GLY A 162 -1.23 14.85 25.90
C GLY A 162 -0.55 15.59 24.73
N GLN A 163 0.74 15.35 24.48
CA GLN A 163 1.42 15.92 23.31
C GLN A 163 0.84 15.33 22.03
N LYS A 164 0.57 16.21 21.05
CA LYS A 164 0.04 15.85 19.74
C LYS A 164 0.78 16.62 18.67
N GLY A 165 0.84 16.05 17.48
CA GLY A 165 1.44 16.73 16.34
C GLY A 165 1.21 15.99 15.03
N ILE A 166 1.72 16.61 13.97
CA ILE A 166 1.80 16.03 12.62
C ILE A 166 3.27 16.04 12.23
N LEU A 167 3.77 14.91 11.77
CA LEU A 167 5.14 14.73 11.31
C LEU A 167 5.15 14.43 9.81
N PRO A 168 5.85 15.19 8.99
CA PRO A 168 6.10 14.79 7.62
C PRO A 168 7.07 13.61 7.61
N LEU A 169 6.62 12.48 7.06
CA LEU A 169 7.44 11.27 6.93
C LEU A 169 7.73 10.99 5.46
N PHE A 170 8.91 10.44 5.22
CA PHE A 170 9.24 9.74 4.00
C PHE A 170 9.14 8.23 4.24
N LEU A 171 8.26 7.58 3.50
CA LEU A 171 8.09 6.13 3.54
C LEU A 171 9.04 5.50 2.53
N GLU A 172 10.19 5.04 2.98
CA GLU A 172 11.28 4.55 2.13
C GLU A 172 10.86 3.37 1.25
N PRO A 173 10.10 2.35 1.72
CA PRO A 173 9.66 1.25 0.88
C PRO A 173 8.73 1.66 -0.27
N PHE A 174 8.04 2.79 -0.12
CA PHE A 174 7.08 3.31 -1.09
C PHE A 174 7.54 4.57 -1.80
N GLN A 175 8.68 5.15 -1.38
CA GLN A 175 9.25 6.40 -1.89
C GLN A 175 8.21 7.55 -1.89
N MET A 176 7.42 7.66 -0.81
CA MET A 176 6.32 8.61 -0.66
C MET A 176 6.50 9.53 0.54
N LEU A 177 6.11 10.79 0.36
CA LEU A 177 5.95 11.74 1.47
C LEU A 177 4.52 11.64 2.01
N VAL A 178 4.39 11.58 3.34
CA VAL A 178 3.11 11.46 4.01
C VAL A 178 3.11 12.24 5.33
N ASP A 179 1.94 12.58 5.82
CA ASP A 179 1.75 13.16 7.13
C ASP A 179 1.32 12.09 8.14
N LEU A 180 2.09 11.93 9.21
CA LEU A 180 1.77 11.09 10.36
C LEU A 180 1.20 11.95 11.49
N GLU A 181 -0.06 11.75 11.84
CA GLU A 181 -0.63 12.29 13.07
C GLU A 181 -0.20 11.43 14.27
N TYR A 182 0.21 12.05 15.38
CA TYR A 182 0.51 11.32 16.60
C TYR A 182 -0.08 11.97 17.85
N GLU A 183 -0.31 11.17 18.89
CA GLU A 183 -0.76 11.58 20.19
C GLU A 183 -0.13 10.70 21.28
N VAL A 184 0.51 11.30 22.29
CA VAL A 184 0.99 10.61 23.49
C VAL A 184 -0.17 10.47 24.46
N LEU A 185 -0.71 9.27 24.60
CA LEU A 185 -1.98 9.04 25.30
C LEU A 185 -1.82 9.02 26.82
N ARG A 186 -0.92 8.16 27.34
CA ARG A 186 -0.79 7.87 28.76
C ARG A 186 0.49 7.11 29.08
N ARG A 187 0.85 7.08 30.36
CA ARG A 187 1.80 6.10 30.92
C ARG A 187 1.06 4.80 31.24
N GLU A 188 1.73 3.69 31.02
CA GLU A 188 1.16 2.36 31.26
C GLU A 188 2.28 1.37 31.57
N ASN A 189 2.05 0.50 32.56
CA ASN A 189 3.00 -0.56 32.89
C ASN A 189 2.65 -1.83 32.15
N LEU A 190 3.60 -2.37 31.39
CA LEU A 190 3.50 -3.64 30.69
C LEU A 190 4.40 -4.70 31.32
N GLN A 191 3.99 -5.95 31.25
CA GLN A 191 4.83 -7.09 31.61
C GLN A 191 5.73 -7.48 30.45
N TYR A 192 7.04 -7.44 30.66
CA TYR A 192 8.03 -7.88 29.67
C TYR A 192 9.17 -8.62 30.37
N ALA A 193 9.52 -9.82 29.89
CA ALA A 193 10.57 -10.68 30.45
C ALA A 193 10.44 -10.88 31.97
N GLY A 194 9.22 -11.03 32.49
CA GLY A 194 8.93 -11.22 33.93
C GLY A 194 9.06 -9.96 34.79
N LYS A 195 9.24 -8.79 34.19
CA LYS A 195 9.35 -7.50 34.88
C LYS A 195 8.23 -6.56 34.47
N SER A 196 7.84 -5.67 35.37
CA SER A 196 6.96 -4.54 35.04
C SER A 196 7.80 -3.42 34.43
N VAL A 197 7.49 -3.02 33.22
CA VAL A 197 8.18 -1.95 32.47
C VAL A 197 7.22 -0.79 32.29
N GLU A 198 7.59 0.40 32.75
CA GLU A 198 6.84 1.62 32.51
C GLU A 198 7.00 2.02 31.02
N THR A 199 5.90 2.33 30.35
CA THR A 199 5.86 2.72 28.95
C THR A 199 5.01 3.97 28.74
N LEU A 200 5.25 4.68 27.63
CA LEU A 200 4.34 5.66 27.05
C LEU A 200 3.56 5.00 25.91
N ALA A 201 2.23 5.06 25.98
CA ALA A 201 1.37 4.68 24.87
C ALA A 201 1.27 5.85 23.89
N ILE A 202 1.75 5.67 22.66
CA ILE A 202 1.76 6.67 21.59
C ILE A 202 0.84 6.17 20.48
N LYS A 203 -0.24 6.90 20.26
CA LYS A 203 -1.12 6.64 19.11
C LYS A 203 -0.58 7.34 17.88
N GLN A 204 -0.59 6.63 16.79
CA GLN A 204 -0.23 7.13 15.47
C GLN A 204 -1.39 6.91 14.52
N LYS A 205 -1.52 7.80 13.55
CA LYS A 205 -2.56 7.68 12.54
C LYS A 205 -2.02 8.12 11.19
N PHE A 206 -2.15 7.23 10.24
CA PHE A 206 -1.75 7.44 8.88
C PHE A 206 -2.69 6.67 7.93
N SER A 207 -3.24 7.36 6.92
CA SER A 207 -4.11 6.75 5.89
C SER A 207 -5.18 5.77 6.43
N GLY A 208 -5.85 6.16 7.55
CA GLY A 208 -6.86 5.32 8.20
C GLY A 208 -6.35 4.16 9.05
N ILE A 209 -5.05 3.87 9.00
CA ILE A 209 -4.39 2.95 9.91
C ILE A 209 -4.13 3.71 11.21
N GLU A 210 -4.59 3.15 12.31
CA GLU A 210 -4.29 3.62 13.65
C GLU A 210 -3.42 2.58 14.33
N THR A 211 -2.24 3.01 14.76
CA THR A 211 -1.27 2.18 15.49
C THR A 211 -1.07 2.75 16.87
N THR A 212 -0.99 1.91 17.88
CA THR A 212 -0.55 2.31 19.22
C THR A 212 0.75 1.60 19.55
N LEU A 213 1.77 2.38 19.88
CA LEU A 213 3.08 1.91 20.33
C LEU A 213 3.18 2.09 21.83
N TRP A 214 3.71 1.10 22.55
CA TRP A 214 4.12 1.22 23.96
C TRP A 214 5.64 1.27 24.04
N VAL A 215 6.13 2.46 24.32
CA VAL A 215 7.57 2.77 24.27
C VAL A 215 8.10 2.88 25.71
N ALA A 216 9.11 2.08 26.04
CA ALA A 216 9.77 2.11 27.36
C ALA A 216 10.70 3.33 27.51
N GLY A 217 11.13 3.61 28.73
CA GLY A 217 12.03 4.72 29.05
C GLY A 217 13.37 4.68 28.33
N ASP A 218 13.83 3.51 27.93
CA ASP A 218 15.02 3.32 27.12
C ASP A 218 14.75 3.45 25.60
N GLY A 219 13.54 3.73 25.18
CA GLY A 219 13.13 3.86 23.79
C GLY A 219 12.76 2.56 23.09
N SER A 220 12.82 1.44 23.78
CA SER A 220 12.36 0.21 23.16
C SER A 220 10.84 0.17 23.03
N VAL A 221 10.36 -0.27 21.86
CA VAL A 221 8.96 -0.61 21.67
C VAL A 221 8.71 -1.98 22.31
N ILE A 222 7.87 -2.02 23.32
CA ILE A 222 7.53 -3.26 24.04
C ILE A 222 6.36 -3.97 23.36
N LYS A 223 5.39 -3.18 22.90
CA LYS A 223 4.19 -3.65 22.21
C LYS A 223 3.78 -2.65 21.15
N GLU A 224 3.18 -3.18 20.08
CA GLU A 224 2.49 -2.41 19.06
C GLU A 224 1.15 -3.09 18.76
N THR A 225 0.11 -2.30 18.51
CA THR A 225 -1.19 -2.81 18.02
C THR A 225 -1.73 -1.91 16.92
N THR A 226 -2.44 -2.50 15.98
CA THR A 226 -3.12 -1.75 14.93
C THR A 226 -4.63 -1.96 15.01
N ASN A 227 -5.39 -1.04 14.41
CA ASN A 227 -6.84 -1.17 14.27
C ASN A 227 -7.26 -2.19 13.18
N GLN A 228 -6.33 -3.03 12.73
CA GLN A 228 -6.54 -4.09 11.74
C GLN A 228 -6.11 -5.46 12.27
N ASP A 229 -6.18 -5.64 13.59
CA ASP A 229 -5.88 -6.89 14.32
C ASP A 229 -4.43 -7.38 14.20
N PHE A 230 -3.49 -6.48 13.84
CA PHE A 230 -2.07 -6.78 13.95
C PHE A 230 -1.55 -6.35 15.33
N GLU A 231 -0.71 -7.19 15.89
CA GLU A 231 0.01 -6.93 17.12
C GLU A 231 1.49 -7.30 16.94
N SER A 232 2.39 -6.54 17.54
CA SER A 232 3.80 -6.90 17.61
C SER A 232 4.26 -6.82 19.07
N PHE A 233 5.12 -7.75 19.46
CA PHE A 233 5.64 -7.83 20.82
C PHE A 233 7.17 -7.94 20.79
N LYS A 234 7.83 -7.22 21.70
CA LYS A 234 9.26 -7.38 21.90
C LYS A 234 9.56 -8.79 22.39
N GLU A 235 10.50 -9.47 21.75
CA GLU A 235 10.85 -10.86 22.02
C GLU A 235 12.37 -11.06 21.95
N SER A 236 12.85 -12.25 22.39
CA SER A 236 14.22 -12.65 22.07
C SER A 236 14.33 -13.03 20.58
N ALA A 237 15.54 -12.96 20.03
CA ALA A 237 15.80 -13.36 18.64
C ALA A 237 15.28 -14.76 18.31
N GLU A 238 15.49 -15.71 19.23
CA GLU A 238 15.04 -17.10 19.04
C GLU A 238 13.51 -17.21 18.99
N VAL A 239 12.81 -16.48 19.83
CA VAL A 239 11.33 -16.50 19.89
C VAL A 239 10.74 -15.76 18.69
N ALA A 240 11.29 -14.60 18.34
CA ALA A 240 10.78 -13.78 17.23
C ALA A 240 10.84 -14.53 15.89
N GLN A 241 11.90 -15.27 15.64
CA GLN A 241 12.11 -16.01 14.39
C GLN A 241 11.30 -17.31 14.30
N LYS A 242 10.73 -17.78 15.39
CA LYS A 242 9.90 -18.99 15.39
C LYS A 242 8.49 -18.65 14.98
N LEU A 243 8.16 -18.90 13.73
CA LEU A 243 6.84 -18.61 13.14
C LEU A 243 5.84 -19.73 13.44
N ASP A 244 4.56 -19.39 13.46
CA ASP A 244 3.47 -20.32 13.43
C ASP A 244 3.21 -20.84 12.01
N GLU A 245 2.29 -21.79 11.85
CA GLU A 245 1.80 -22.18 10.53
C GLU A 245 1.24 -20.95 9.79
N PRO A 246 1.68 -20.67 8.55
CA PRO A 246 1.28 -19.48 7.83
C PRO A 246 -0.24 -19.35 7.68
N LEU A 247 -0.72 -18.13 7.76
CA LEU A 247 -2.12 -17.81 7.47
C LEU A 247 -2.44 -18.09 6.01
N THR A 248 -3.61 -18.68 5.78
CA THR A 248 -4.08 -18.88 4.41
C THR A 248 -4.60 -17.54 3.84
N ILE A 249 -4.39 -17.34 2.57
CA ILE A 249 -4.92 -16.15 1.86
C ILE A 249 -6.46 -16.11 1.96
N SER A 250 -7.15 -17.24 2.03
CA SER A 250 -8.59 -17.30 2.27
C SER A 250 -9.00 -16.55 3.55
N SER A 251 -8.18 -16.63 4.60
CA SER A 251 -8.41 -15.85 5.84
C SER A 251 -8.32 -14.34 5.59
N ILE A 252 -7.35 -13.92 4.79
CA ILE A 252 -7.12 -12.50 4.46
C ILE A 252 -8.25 -11.94 3.59
N ILE A 253 -8.74 -12.72 2.60
CA ILE A 253 -9.88 -12.33 1.77
C ILE A 253 -11.12 -12.14 2.63
N THR A 254 -11.38 -13.05 3.54
CA THR A 254 -12.56 -12.97 4.42
C THR A 254 -12.58 -11.68 5.24
N MET A 255 -11.39 -11.16 5.60
CA MET A 255 -11.28 -9.91 6.36
C MET A 255 -11.50 -8.66 5.54
N SER A 256 -11.12 -8.69 4.28
CA SER A 256 -11.29 -7.56 3.37
C SER A 256 -12.64 -7.59 2.65
N LEU A 257 -13.40 -8.67 2.79
CA LEU A 257 -14.70 -8.84 2.16
C LEU A 257 -15.73 -7.85 2.74
N VAL A 258 -16.31 -7.04 1.88
CA VAL A 258 -17.41 -6.14 2.23
C VAL A 258 -18.72 -6.75 1.75
N LYS A 259 -19.47 -7.36 2.67
CA LYS A 259 -20.79 -7.94 2.33
C LYS A 259 -21.84 -6.83 2.20
N PRO A 260 -22.55 -6.74 1.08
CA PRO A 260 -23.71 -5.85 0.96
C PRO A 260 -24.90 -6.41 1.75
N ASP A 261 -25.93 -5.58 1.89
CA ASP A 261 -27.20 -5.96 2.54
C ASP A 261 -27.99 -7.03 1.77
N ARG A 262 -27.72 -7.18 0.48
CA ARG A 262 -28.29 -8.22 -0.40
C ARG A 262 -27.27 -8.63 -1.47
N PRO A 263 -27.29 -9.91 -1.90
CA PRO A 263 -26.43 -10.40 -2.97
C PRO A 263 -26.83 -9.81 -4.34
N ILE A 264 -25.85 -9.75 -5.24
CA ILE A 264 -26.03 -9.33 -6.64
C ILE A 264 -25.89 -10.58 -7.55
N ASP A 265 -26.97 -11.00 -8.17
CA ASP A 265 -27.00 -12.28 -8.89
C ASP A 265 -26.18 -12.29 -10.18
N ARG A 266 -26.20 -11.19 -10.92
CA ARG A 266 -25.51 -11.05 -12.23
C ARG A 266 -24.71 -9.75 -12.25
N PRO A 267 -23.59 -9.68 -11.52
CA PRO A 267 -22.80 -8.45 -11.40
C PRO A 267 -22.31 -7.96 -12.77
N ASP A 268 -21.96 -8.88 -13.67
CA ASP A 268 -21.52 -8.62 -15.04
C ASP A 268 -22.57 -7.94 -15.96
N ARG A 269 -23.82 -7.85 -15.51
CA ARG A 269 -24.94 -7.24 -16.24
C ARG A 269 -25.51 -6.02 -15.57
N VAL A 270 -24.99 -5.59 -14.46
CA VAL A 270 -25.44 -4.39 -13.76
C VAL A 270 -24.96 -3.17 -14.53
N GLU A 271 -25.89 -2.47 -15.20
CA GLU A 271 -25.58 -1.27 -15.98
C GLU A 271 -25.60 0.00 -15.13
N GLU A 272 -26.40 0.02 -14.04
CA GLU A 272 -26.50 1.10 -13.09
C GLU A 272 -26.80 0.57 -11.71
N SER A 273 -26.21 1.14 -10.68
CA SER A 273 -26.50 0.82 -9.28
C SER A 273 -26.29 2.03 -8.37
N ILE A 274 -27.03 2.06 -7.26
CA ILE A 274 -26.88 3.06 -6.19
C ILE A 274 -26.39 2.34 -4.94
N PHE A 275 -25.22 2.75 -4.46
CA PHE A 275 -24.56 2.23 -3.27
C PHE A 275 -24.56 3.28 -2.16
N HIS A 276 -24.75 2.84 -0.92
CA HIS A 276 -24.48 3.65 0.27
C HIS A 276 -23.22 3.13 0.93
N LEU A 277 -22.17 3.94 0.90
CA LEU A 277 -20.88 3.64 1.48
C LEU A 277 -20.75 4.31 2.85
N HIS A 278 -20.44 3.58 3.89
CA HIS A 278 -20.18 4.14 5.22
C HIS A 278 -19.36 3.17 6.11
N PRO A 279 -18.60 3.63 7.10
CA PRO A 279 -18.26 5.03 7.35
C PRO A 279 -17.19 5.54 6.36
N ILE A 280 -17.31 6.78 5.92
CA ILE A 280 -16.34 7.50 5.10
C ILE A 280 -15.79 8.67 5.90
N ARG A 281 -14.47 8.85 5.95
CA ARG A 281 -13.84 9.95 6.70
C ARG A 281 -14.10 11.32 6.09
N SER A 282 -14.08 11.39 4.77
CA SER A 282 -14.41 12.59 4.01
C SER A 282 -14.99 12.20 2.65
N PRO A 283 -16.06 12.85 2.18
CA PRO A 283 -16.59 12.60 0.84
C PRO A 283 -15.56 12.81 -0.28
N LYS A 284 -14.55 13.64 -0.05
CA LYS A 284 -13.44 13.89 -0.99
C LYS A 284 -12.59 12.64 -1.28
N PHE A 285 -12.67 11.61 -0.44
CA PHE A 285 -12.00 10.33 -0.68
C PHE A 285 -12.75 9.39 -1.62
N VAL A 286 -13.96 9.75 -2.01
CA VAL A 286 -14.74 9.02 -3.03
C VAL A 286 -14.68 9.85 -4.31
N PRO A 287 -13.89 9.43 -5.32
CA PRO A 287 -13.75 10.21 -6.55
C PRO A 287 -15.04 10.19 -7.38
N GLU A 288 -15.26 11.27 -8.11
CA GLU A 288 -16.33 11.38 -9.09
C GLU A 288 -15.75 11.41 -10.50
N ASP A 289 -16.46 10.77 -11.43
CA ASP A 289 -16.12 10.77 -12.86
C ASP A 289 -17.40 10.57 -13.72
N GLN A 290 -17.24 10.17 -14.97
CA GLN A 290 -18.37 9.94 -15.88
C GLN A 290 -19.24 8.75 -15.46
N ARG A 291 -18.62 7.74 -14.80
CA ARG A 291 -19.29 6.53 -14.34
C ARG A 291 -19.85 6.65 -12.95
N GLN A 292 -19.27 7.50 -12.12
CA GLN A 292 -19.47 7.51 -10.69
C GLN A 292 -19.78 8.91 -10.18
N LYS A 293 -20.94 9.09 -9.54
CA LYS A 293 -21.41 10.39 -9.00
C LYS A 293 -21.91 10.26 -7.57
N ILE A 294 -21.51 11.20 -6.74
CA ILE A 294 -22.07 11.34 -5.40
C ILE A 294 -23.44 12.03 -5.50
N LEU A 295 -24.49 11.30 -5.15
CA LEU A 295 -25.84 11.82 -5.13
C LEU A 295 -26.17 12.54 -3.83
N LYS A 296 -25.61 12.05 -2.69
CA LYS A 296 -25.87 12.59 -1.36
C LYS A 296 -24.72 12.27 -0.41
N THR A 297 -24.47 13.18 0.51
CA THR A 297 -23.59 12.98 1.65
C THR A 297 -24.32 13.31 2.93
N GLU A 298 -24.18 12.45 3.96
CA GLU A 298 -24.77 12.63 5.27
C GLU A 298 -23.67 12.48 6.32
N GLN A 299 -23.54 13.45 7.21
CA GLN A 299 -22.63 13.33 8.34
C GLN A 299 -23.27 12.47 9.44
N LEU A 300 -22.53 11.49 9.91
CA LEU A 300 -22.93 10.60 11.00
C LEU A 300 -22.62 11.22 12.37
N PRO A 301 -23.27 10.77 13.47
CA PRO A 301 -23.03 11.32 14.80
C PRO A 301 -21.59 11.26 15.28
N ASN A 302 -20.79 10.33 14.76
CA ASN A 302 -19.37 10.16 15.07
C ASN A 302 -18.44 11.05 14.22
N GLY A 303 -18.98 11.99 13.43
CA GLY A 303 -18.22 12.88 12.56
C GLY A 303 -17.82 12.31 11.22
N LEU A 304 -18.05 11.00 10.98
CA LEU A 304 -17.83 10.35 9.69
C LEU A 304 -19.01 10.58 8.74
N TYR A 305 -18.92 10.08 7.52
CA TYR A 305 -19.94 10.31 6.50
C TYR A 305 -20.51 8.99 5.97
N ARG A 306 -21.77 9.08 5.55
CA ARG A 306 -22.40 8.16 4.60
C ARG A 306 -22.44 8.85 3.24
N VAL A 307 -21.98 8.17 2.21
CA VAL A 307 -21.97 8.64 0.82
C VAL A 307 -22.93 7.77 0.01
N THR A 308 -23.93 8.39 -0.61
CA THR A 308 -24.79 7.74 -1.61
C THR A 308 -24.16 7.96 -2.98
N LEU A 309 -23.78 6.87 -3.61
CA LEU A 309 -22.99 6.84 -4.84
C LEU A 309 -23.79 6.16 -5.95
N GLN A 310 -23.98 6.84 -7.08
CA GLN A 310 -24.46 6.24 -8.32
C GLN A 310 -23.26 5.78 -9.13
N VAL A 311 -23.28 4.53 -9.59
CA VAL A 311 -22.28 3.97 -10.51
C VAL A 311 -22.99 3.45 -11.75
N LYS A 312 -22.43 3.74 -12.93
CA LYS A 312 -22.98 3.32 -14.23
C LYS A 312 -21.91 2.66 -15.10
N THR A 313 -22.33 1.74 -15.95
CA THR A 313 -21.52 1.30 -17.08
C THR A 313 -21.45 2.42 -18.11
N GLU A 314 -20.30 2.60 -18.73
CA GLU A 314 -20.11 3.60 -19.78
C GLU A 314 -20.93 3.27 -21.03
N ALA A 315 -21.36 4.31 -21.74
CA ALA A 315 -22.04 4.13 -23.04
C ALA A 315 -21.11 3.46 -24.07
N LYS A 316 -21.63 2.54 -24.87
CA LYS A 316 -20.88 1.82 -25.90
C LYS A 316 -20.25 2.74 -26.96
N ARG A 317 -20.82 3.92 -27.20
CA ARG A 317 -20.27 4.97 -28.07
C ARG A 317 -20.16 6.27 -27.29
N SER A 318 -18.97 6.85 -27.29
CA SER A 318 -18.73 8.20 -26.81
C SER A 318 -18.86 9.18 -27.98
N SER A 319 -19.57 10.26 -27.76
CA SER A 319 -19.43 11.47 -28.58
C SER A 319 -18.29 12.30 -27.98
N SER A 320 -17.05 11.90 -28.27
CA SER A 320 -15.89 12.63 -27.77
C SER A 320 -15.73 13.97 -28.50
N SER A 321 -16.15 15.04 -27.88
CA SER A 321 -15.75 16.39 -28.25
C SER A 321 -14.95 17.02 -27.12
N GLY A 322 -13.61 17.04 -27.28
CA GLY A 322 -12.83 18.16 -26.80
C GLY A 322 -12.44 18.24 -25.33
N LEU A 323 -12.16 17.15 -24.66
CA LEU A 323 -11.43 17.21 -23.38
C LEU A 323 -9.92 17.19 -23.66
N GLY A 324 -9.17 18.07 -22.94
CA GLY A 324 -7.75 18.29 -23.17
C GLY A 324 -6.89 17.03 -23.12
N LYS A 325 -5.65 17.14 -23.61
CA LYS A 325 -4.70 16.02 -23.55
C LYS A 325 -4.44 15.63 -22.09
N PRO A 326 -4.46 14.32 -21.78
CA PRO A 326 -4.10 13.87 -20.44
C PRO A 326 -2.62 14.17 -20.14
N ASP A 327 -2.29 14.25 -18.86
CA ASP A 327 -0.93 14.45 -18.38
C ASP A 327 0.01 13.36 -18.93
N ALA A 328 1.23 13.75 -19.32
CA ALA A 328 2.26 12.86 -19.85
C ALA A 328 2.64 11.74 -18.86
N LYS A 329 2.43 11.93 -17.56
CA LYS A 329 2.66 10.90 -16.52
C LYS A 329 1.92 9.59 -16.79
N TYR A 330 0.78 9.64 -17.49
CA TYR A 330 0.00 8.46 -17.83
C TYR A 330 0.59 7.62 -18.99
N LEU A 331 1.76 8.02 -19.51
CA LEU A 331 2.58 7.27 -20.47
C LEU A 331 3.94 6.87 -19.88
N GLU A 332 4.22 7.24 -18.63
CA GLU A 332 5.51 6.99 -18.00
C GLU A 332 5.66 5.55 -17.49
N ASP A 333 6.92 5.11 -17.42
CA ASP A 333 7.32 3.87 -16.76
C ASP A 333 7.27 4.02 -15.23
N SER A 334 7.05 2.90 -14.57
CA SER A 334 7.34 2.74 -13.13
C SER A 334 8.02 1.39 -12.88
N ALA A 335 8.43 1.15 -11.64
CA ALA A 335 9.01 -0.13 -11.25
C ALA A 335 8.04 -1.31 -11.49
N GLU A 336 6.73 -1.07 -11.32
CA GLU A 336 5.67 -2.05 -11.52
C GLU A 336 5.22 -2.14 -13.00
N VAL A 337 5.34 -1.02 -13.76
CA VAL A 337 4.80 -0.88 -15.12
C VAL A 337 5.90 -0.50 -16.09
N GLN A 338 6.63 -1.48 -16.63
CA GLN A 338 7.80 -1.28 -17.48
C GLN A 338 7.40 -1.13 -18.98
N ALA A 339 6.66 -0.09 -19.33
CA ALA A 339 6.15 0.16 -20.69
C ALA A 339 7.27 0.32 -21.75
N ARG A 340 8.46 0.76 -21.32
CA ARG A 340 9.61 0.97 -22.24
C ARG A 340 10.46 -0.28 -22.44
N HIS A 341 10.19 -1.36 -21.70
CA HIS A 341 10.96 -2.58 -21.82
C HIS A 341 10.81 -3.20 -23.23
N PRO A 342 11.90 -3.70 -23.87
CA PRO A 342 11.86 -4.21 -25.24
C PRO A 342 10.80 -5.29 -25.48
N MET A 343 10.61 -6.23 -24.55
CA MET A 343 9.61 -7.29 -24.65
C MET A 343 8.18 -6.73 -24.63
N ILE A 344 7.89 -5.78 -23.74
CA ILE A 344 6.57 -5.11 -23.67
C ILE A 344 6.30 -4.36 -24.97
N ARG A 345 7.28 -3.58 -25.44
CA ARG A 345 7.16 -2.84 -26.71
C ARG A 345 6.99 -3.73 -27.91
N ALA A 346 7.66 -4.88 -27.95
CA ALA A 346 7.53 -5.84 -29.05
C ALA A 346 6.10 -6.40 -29.10
N LEU A 347 5.58 -6.85 -27.96
CA LEU A 347 4.22 -7.38 -27.84
C LEU A 347 3.16 -6.29 -28.12
N ALA A 348 3.37 -5.08 -27.59
CA ALA A 348 2.44 -3.97 -27.87
C ALA A 348 2.35 -3.66 -29.37
N ARG A 349 3.47 -3.63 -30.10
CA ARG A 349 3.47 -3.46 -31.57
C ARG A 349 2.71 -4.56 -32.32
N GLU A 350 2.85 -5.81 -31.86
CA GLU A 350 2.11 -6.93 -32.40
C GLU A 350 0.60 -6.76 -32.18
N LEU A 351 0.18 -6.34 -31.01
CA LEU A 351 -1.24 -6.16 -30.65
C LEU A 351 -1.88 -4.93 -31.31
N VAL A 352 -1.10 -3.87 -31.55
CA VAL A 352 -1.58 -2.67 -32.29
C VAL A 352 -1.84 -3.01 -33.76
N ALA A 353 -0.98 -3.85 -34.37
CA ALA A 353 -0.98 -4.14 -35.79
C ALA A 353 -1.15 -2.86 -36.64
N ASP A 354 -2.10 -2.83 -37.57
CA ASP A 354 -2.39 -1.67 -38.43
C ASP A 354 -3.63 -0.87 -37.98
N SER A 355 -4.10 -1.09 -36.75
CA SER A 355 -5.30 -0.40 -36.24
C SER A 355 -5.03 1.06 -35.87
N SER A 356 -5.81 1.96 -36.46
CA SER A 356 -5.85 3.38 -36.10
C SER A 356 -6.89 3.70 -34.99
N ASP A 357 -7.75 2.75 -34.64
CA ASP A 357 -8.76 2.88 -33.60
C ASP A 357 -8.14 2.57 -32.22
N VAL A 358 -7.79 3.60 -31.48
CA VAL A 358 -7.18 3.50 -30.14
C VAL A 358 -8.04 2.69 -29.17
N TRP A 359 -9.38 2.83 -29.24
CA TRP A 359 -10.27 2.05 -28.40
C TRP A 359 -10.27 0.57 -28.78
N GLN A 360 -10.20 0.26 -30.07
CA GLN A 360 -10.08 -1.13 -30.49
C GLN A 360 -8.77 -1.75 -30.04
N VAL A 361 -7.65 -1.03 -30.16
CA VAL A 361 -6.35 -1.47 -29.63
C VAL A 361 -6.42 -1.75 -28.14
N ALA A 362 -7.04 -0.87 -27.34
CA ALA A 362 -7.21 -1.09 -25.90
C ALA A 362 -8.01 -2.38 -25.60
N LYS A 363 -9.09 -2.63 -26.36
CA LYS A 363 -9.86 -3.87 -26.21
C LYS A 363 -9.07 -5.12 -26.61
N ASP A 364 -8.25 -5.03 -27.65
CA ASP A 364 -7.44 -6.17 -28.09
C ASP A 364 -6.34 -6.50 -27.08
N ILE A 365 -5.71 -5.49 -26.47
CA ILE A 365 -4.80 -5.66 -25.32
C ILE A 365 -5.56 -6.30 -24.14
N ASN A 366 -6.75 -5.80 -23.82
CA ASN A 366 -7.59 -6.32 -22.73
C ASN A 366 -7.87 -7.82 -22.91
N ARG A 367 -8.33 -8.20 -24.08
CA ARG A 367 -8.64 -9.60 -24.43
C ARG A 367 -7.40 -10.47 -24.44
N TRP A 368 -6.27 -9.93 -24.92
CA TRP A 368 -5.02 -10.66 -24.92
C TRP A 368 -4.55 -10.97 -23.49
N VAL A 369 -4.54 -9.98 -22.61
CA VAL A 369 -4.16 -10.16 -21.18
C VAL A 369 -5.11 -11.16 -20.53
N TYR A 370 -6.42 -10.99 -20.67
CA TYR A 370 -7.42 -11.91 -20.12
C TYR A 370 -7.21 -13.38 -20.54
N ARG A 371 -6.85 -13.61 -21.81
CA ARG A 371 -6.68 -14.97 -22.36
C ARG A 371 -5.33 -15.59 -22.06
N ASN A 372 -4.31 -14.78 -21.82
CA ASN A 372 -2.93 -15.23 -21.72
C ASN A 372 -2.37 -15.23 -20.29
N LEU A 373 -3.10 -14.68 -19.32
CA LEU A 373 -2.74 -14.76 -17.91
C LEU A 373 -3.73 -15.67 -17.17
N ALA A 374 -3.22 -16.71 -16.52
CA ALA A 374 -4.00 -17.50 -15.58
C ALA A 374 -4.27 -16.68 -14.31
N LYS A 375 -5.51 -16.73 -13.81
CA LYS A 375 -5.87 -16.09 -12.53
C LYS A 375 -5.38 -16.94 -11.38
N GLU A 376 -4.24 -16.61 -10.88
CA GLU A 376 -3.61 -17.30 -9.75
C GLU A 376 -3.05 -16.27 -8.78
N LEU A 377 -3.10 -16.63 -7.50
CA LEU A 377 -2.36 -15.92 -6.47
C LEU A 377 -0.90 -16.30 -6.54
N VAL A 378 -0.17 -15.46 -7.19
CA VAL A 378 1.28 -15.56 -7.29
C VAL A 378 1.86 -14.16 -7.12
N ASP A 379 3.11 -14.10 -6.69
CA ASP A 379 3.83 -12.84 -6.49
C ASP A 379 4.38 -12.28 -7.80
N THR A 380 3.51 -12.07 -8.77
CA THR A 380 3.85 -11.29 -9.95
C THR A 380 3.70 -9.82 -9.60
N VAL A 381 4.80 -9.21 -9.21
CA VAL A 381 4.84 -7.84 -8.64
C VAL A 381 4.89 -6.78 -9.73
N THR A 382 5.29 -7.16 -10.96
CA THR A 382 5.48 -6.23 -12.08
C THR A 382 4.82 -6.73 -13.37
N ALA A 383 4.66 -5.82 -14.32
CA ALA A 383 4.19 -6.16 -15.67
C ALA A 383 5.10 -7.19 -16.39
N LEU A 384 6.41 -7.11 -16.16
CA LEU A 384 7.35 -8.08 -16.74
C LEU A 384 7.24 -9.46 -16.10
N ASP A 385 7.04 -9.52 -14.78
CA ASP A 385 6.81 -10.80 -14.09
C ASP A 385 5.52 -11.45 -14.62
N ALA A 386 4.43 -10.67 -14.72
CA ALA A 386 3.17 -11.15 -15.28
C ALA A 386 3.31 -11.65 -16.73
N LEU A 387 4.06 -10.91 -17.57
CA LEU A 387 4.32 -11.33 -18.94
C LEU A 387 5.12 -12.63 -19.03
N HIS A 388 6.10 -12.80 -18.15
CA HIS A 388 6.99 -13.96 -18.13
C HIS A 388 6.30 -15.21 -17.57
N GLU A 389 5.62 -15.07 -16.43
CA GLU A 389 5.01 -16.18 -15.72
C GLU A 389 3.63 -16.57 -16.25
N ARG A 390 2.98 -15.70 -17.02
CA ARG A 390 1.65 -15.91 -17.59
C ARG A 390 0.57 -16.23 -16.58
N ARG A 391 0.72 -15.72 -15.36
CA ARG A 391 -0.21 -15.90 -14.26
C ARG A 391 -0.14 -14.72 -13.32
N GLY A 392 -1.19 -14.47 -12.56
CA GLY A 392 -1.25 -13.39 -11.61
C GLY A 392 -2.67 -13.07 -11.18
N GLU A 393 -2.77 -12.18 -10.21
CA GLU A 393 -4.02 -11.64 -9.71
C GLU A 393 -4.41 -10.33 -10.42
N CYS A 394 -5.39 -9.59 -9.90
CA CYS A 394 -5.89 -8.36 -10.54
C CYS A 394 -4.81 -7.30 -10.79
N GLN A 395 -3.87 -7.12 -9.87
CA GLN A 395 -2.76 -6.17 -10.07
C GLN A 395 -1.86 -6.58 -11.23
N SER A 396 -1.51 -7.86 -11.32
CA SER A 396 -0.67 -8.39 -12.38
C SER A 396 -1.31 -8.20 -13.76
N HIS A 397 -2.61 -8.48 -13.87
CA HIS A 397 -3.39 -8.22 -15.09
C HIS A 397 -3.40 -6.73 -15.42
N THR A 398 -3.65 -5.89 -14.41
CA THR A 398 -3.71 -4.43 -14.58
C THR A 398 -2.35 -3.84 -14.93
N TYR A 399 -1.27 -4.29 -14.31
CA TYR A 399 0.09 -3.80 -14.61
C TYR A 399 0.52 -4.18 -16.01
N LEU A 400 0.29 -5.43 -16.43
CA LEU A 400 0.64 -5.86 -17.78
C LEU A 400 -0.18 -5.13 -18.84
N PHE A 401 -1.50 -5.01 -18.65
CA PHE A 401 -2.34 -4.20 -19.52
C PHE A 401 -1.82 -2.76 -19.63
N THR A 402 -1.56 -2.11 -18.49
CA THR A 402 -1.10 -0.72 -18.42
C THR A 402 0.23 -0.54 -19.15
N ALA A 403 1.17 -1.48 -18.95
CA ALA A 403 2.47 -1.45 -19.64
C ALA A 403 2.31 -1.57 -21.16
N LEU A 404 1.48 -2.49 -21.63
CA LEU A 404 1.19 -2.68 -23.06
C LEU A 404 0.48 -1.47 -23.66
N ALA A 405 -0.54 -0.93 -23.00
CA ALA A 405 -1.28 0.23 -23.45
C ALA A 405 -0.39 1.48 -23.53
N ARG A 406 0.43 1.74 -22.50
CA ARG A 406 1.40 2.85 -22.53
C ARG A 406 2.47 2.67 -23.61
N ALA A 407 2.94 1.43 -23.83
CA ALA A 407 3.88 1.12 -24.91
C ALA A 407 3.26 1.34 -26.29
N ALA A 408 1.94 1.16 -26.43
CA ALA A 408 1.16 1.48 -27.62
C ALA A 408 0.84 2.99 -27.76
N GLY A 409 1.30 3.84 -26.83
CA GLY A 409 1.03 5.27 -26.82
C GLY A 409 -0.34 5.66 -26.26
N ILE A 410 -1.04 4.75 -25.58
CA ILE A 410 -2.36 4.99 -24.98
C ILE A 410 -2.16 5.44 -23.54
N PRO A 411 -2.50 6.70 -23.18
CA PRO A 411 -2.44 7.17 -21.80
C PRO A 411 -3.34 6.29 -20.93
N THR A 412 -2.76 5.71 -19.86
CA THR A 412 -3.44 4.72 -19.04
C THR A 412 -3.15 4.98 -17.57
N ARG A 413 -4.20 5.00 -16.73
CA ARG A 413 -4.10 5.09 -15.28
C ARG A 413 -4.61 3.82 -14.62
N ILE A 414 -4.09 3.54 -13.44
CA ILE A 414 -4.51 2.41 -12.63
C ILE A 414 -5.49 2.92 -11.59
N VAL A 415 -6.62 2.24 -11.49
CA VAL A 415 -7.67 2.50 -10.53
C VAL A 415 -7.69 1.38 -9.50
N ASN A 416 -7.90 1.76 -8.25
CA ASN A 416 -8.10 0.82 -7.16
C ASN A 416 -9.46 1.11 -6.50
N GLY A 417 -10.18 0.05 -6.18
CA GLY A 417 -11.52 0.19 -5.64
C GLY A 417 -12.11 -1.15 -5.23
N LEU A 418 -13.38 -1.32 -5.48
CA LEU A 418 -14.14 -2.52 -5.13
C LEU A 418 -14.82 -3.07 -6.36
N VAL A 419 -14.98 -4.38 -6.41
CA VAL A 419 -15.83 -5.07 -7.39
C VAL A 419 -16.59 -6.19 -6.69
N TYR A 420 -17.82 -6.44 -7.12
CA TYR A 420 -18.61 -7.53 -6.55
C TYR A 420 -18.15 -8.88 -7.08
N SER A 421 -17.88 -9.79 -6.15
CA SER A 421 -17.58 -11.20 -6.43
C SER A 421 -18.81 -12.05 -6.15
N LYS A 422 -19.31 -12.75 -7.17
CA LYS A 422 -20.42 -13.70 -7.01
C LYS A 422 -20.02 -14.90 -6.13
N GLU A 423 -18.77 -15.32 -6.22
CA GLU A 423 -18.25 -16.45 -5.46
C GLU A 423 -18.27 -16.20 -3.94
N TYR A 424 -17.88 -14.98 -3.54
CA TYR A 424 -17.83 -14.58 -2.12
C TYR A 424 -19.10 -13.88 -1.66
N GLU A 425 -20.06 -13.64 -2.56
CA GLU A 425 -21.31 -12.90 -2.30
C GLU A 425 -21.02 -11.54 -1.64
N GLY A 426 -20.00 -10.81 -2.15
CA GLY A 426 -19.59 -9.54 -1.57
C GLY A 426 -18.56 -8.80 -2.42
N PHE A 427 -18.27 -7.57 -2.01
CA PHE A 427 -17.28 -6.74 -2.66
C PHE A 427 -15.88 -7.07 -2.17
N LEU A 428 -14.96 -7.22 -3.11
CA LEU A 428 -13.52 -7.38 -2.87
C LEU A 428 -12.77 -6.17 -3.39
N TYR A 429 -11.65 -5.85 -2.74
CA TYR A 429 -10.74 -4.84 -3.25
C TYR A 429 -10.11 -5.31 -4.54
N HIS A 430 -10.07 -4.42 -5.52
CA HIS A 430 -9.74 -4.73 -6.90
C HIS A 430 -8.99 -3.59 -7.58
N ALA A 431 -8.16 -3.93 -8.56
CA ALA A 431 -7.48 -2.99 -9.43
C ALA A 431 -7.88 -3.23 -10.90
N TRP A 432 -8.05 -2.13 -11.64
CA TRP A 432 -8.31 -2.16 -13.08
C TRP A 432 -7.74 -0.93 -13.78
N PRO A 433 -7.47 -0.99 -15.09
CA PRO A 433 -7.01 0.16 -15.85
C PRO A 433 -8.15 1.02 -16.36
N GLU A 434 -7.88 2.31 -16.50
CA GLU A 434 -8.63 3.24 -17.33
C GLU A 434 -7.72 3.82 -18.40
N VAL A 435 -8.18 3.80 -19.66
CA VAL A 435 -7.48 4.35 -20.83
C VAL A 435 -8.10 5.65 -21.29
N TYR A 436 -7.29 6.56 -21.82
CA TYR A 436 -7.77 7.80 -22.39
C TYR A 436 -7.91 7.68 -23.91
N VAL A 437 -9.15 7.75 -24.38
CA VAL A 437 -9.51 7.69 -25.80
C VAL A 437 -10.38 8.88 -26.22
N GLY A 438 -10.01 10.09 -25.76
CA GLY A 438 -10.83 11.30 -25.82
C GLY A 438 -11.58 11.56 -24.52
N GLU A 439 -11.81 10.53 -23.76
CA GLU A 439 -12.31 10.48 -22.38
C GLU A 439 -11.67 9.30 -21.66
N TRP A 440 -11.72 9.25 -20.34
CA TRP A 440 -11.28 8.09 -19.59
C TRP A 440 -12.30 6.97 -19.68
N ARG A 441 -11.86 5.76 -20.06
CA ARG A 441 -12.69 4.55 -20.16
C ARG A 441 -12.09 3.40 -19.39
N ALA A 442 -12.93 2.73 -18.62
CA ALA A 442 -12.53 1.62 -17.76
C ALA A 442 -12.71 0.28 -18.47
N LEU A 443 -11.68 -0.57 -18.40
CA LEU A 443 -11.69 -1.96 -18.82
C LEU A 443 -11.25 -2.84 -17.65
N ASP A 444 -11.52 -4.14 -17.73
CA ASP A 444 -11.01 -5.09 -16.74
C ASP A 444 -10.39 -6.32 -17.41
N PRO A 445 -9.04 -6.38 -17.48
CA PRO A 445 -8.34 -7.52 -18.04
C PRO A 445 -8.40 -8.78 -17.15
N THR A 446 -8.79 -8.64 -15.88
CA THR A 446 -8.98 -9.78 -14.98
C THR A 446 -10.26 -10.51 -15.26
N PHE A 447 -11.34 -9.81 -15.61
CA PHE A 447 -12.62 -10.38 -15.97
C PHE A 447 -12.88 -10.44 -17.46
N GLY A 448 -12.01 -9.84 -18.29
CA GLY A 448 -12.18 -9.75 -19.73
C GLY A 448 -13.32 -8.81 -20.13
N GLN A 449 -13.61 -7.82 -19.30
CA GLN A 449 -14.65 -6.83 -19.57
C GLN A 449 -14.05 -5.68 -20.41
N ASP A 450 -14.56 -5.48 -21.62
CA ASP A 450 -14.19 -4.34 -22.47
C ASP A 450 -14.80 -3.03 -21.96
N LEU A 451 -15.88 -3.11 -21.20
CA LEU A 451 -16.48 -2.05 -20.40
C LEU A 451 -16.83 -2.65 -19.04
N VAL A 452 -16.35 -2.05 -17.98
CA VAL A 452 -16.61 -2.56 -16.62
C VAL A 452 -18.08 -2.34 -16.24
N ASP A 453 -18.65 -3.30 -15.54
CA ASP A 453 -20.02 -3.22 -15.01
C ASP A 453 -20.13 -2.20 -13.85
N ALA A 454 -21.36 -1.89 -13.46
CA ALA A 454 -21.62 -0.89 -12.42
C ALA A 454 -21.35 -1.39 -10.98
N THR A 455 -20.80 -2.60 -10.80
CA THR A 455 -20.30 -3.05 -9.49
C THR A 455 -18.86 -2.62 -9.22
N HIS A 456 -18.15 -2.06 -10.21
CA HIS A 456 -16.82 -1.50 -10.06
C HIS A 456 -16.91 -0.11 -9.43
N ILE A 457 -16.66 -0.02 -8.12
CA ILE A 457 -16.68 1.22 -7.34
C ILE A 457 -15.26 1.74 -7.20
N LYS A 458 -14.96 2.86 -7.85
CA LYS A 458 -13.65 3.51 -7.79
C LYS A 458 -13.44 4.22 -6.46
N LEU A 459 -12.32 3.96 -5.80
CA LEU A 459 -11.96 4.61 -4.54
C LEU A 459 -10.68 5.45 -4.65
N THR A 460 -9.73 5.04 -5.50
CA THR A 460 -8.45 5.76 -5.63
C THR A 460 -7.78 5.47 -6.96
N GLU A 461 -6.71 6.22 -7.26
CA GLU A 461 -5.87 6.06 -8.46
C GLU A 461 -4.40 5.92 -8.07
N GLY A 462 -3.60 5.26 -8.93
CA GLY A 462 -2.15 5.13 -8.82
C GLY A 462 -1.65 3.75 -8.40
N THR A 463 -0.38 3.49 -8.66
CA THR A 463 0.29 2.21 -8.38
C THR A 463 0.70 2.06 -6.92
N GLN A 464 1.21 3.13 -6.32
CA GLN A 464 1.71 3.14 -4.94
C GLN A 464 0.75 3.86 -3.99
N GLU A 465 0.34 5.08 -4.30
CA GLU A 465 -0.60 5.85 -3.48
C GLU A 465 -2.00 5.23 -3.42
N GLY A 466 -2.45 4.61 -4.53
CA GLY A 466 -3.78 4.04 -4.62
C GLY A 466 -4.04 2.95 -3.58
N PRO A 467 -3.23 1.88 -3.50
CA PRO A 467 -3.35 0.86 -2.48
C PRO A 467 -3.26 1.41 -1.06
N PHE A 468 -2.39 2.41 -0.81
CA PHE A 468 -2.29 3.06 0.49
C PHE A 468 -3.61 3.72 0.92
N ARG A 469 -4.23 4.48 0.02
CA ARG A 469 -5.50 5.13 0.32
C ARG A 469 -6.64 4.16 0.52
N LEU A 470 -6.59 2.96 -0.09
CA LEU A 470 -7.57 1.91 0.16
C LEU A 470 -7.60 1.45 1.62
N MET A 471 -6.48 1.54 2.34
CA MET A 471 -6.41 1.12 3.74
C MET A 471 -7.38 1.88 4.65
N GLU A 472 -7.84 3.07 4.27
CA GLU A 472 -8.89 3.78 4.99
C GLU A 472 -10.20 3.01 5.03
N PHE A 473 -10.45 2.18 4.03
CA PHE A 473 -11.70 1.46 3.82
C PHE A 473 -11.64 0.00 4.32
N VAL A 474 -10.45 -0.62 4.27
CA VAL A 474 -10.27 -2.05 4.59
C VAL A 474 -10.73 -2.37 6.00
N GLY A 475 -11.58 -3.40 6.13
CA GLY A 475 -12.11 -3.88 7.40
C GLY A 475 -13.15 -2.99 8.07
N LYS A 476 -13.46 -1.82 7.49
CA LYS A 476 -14.38 -0.82 8.10
C LYS A 476 -15.58 -0.50 7.22
N LEU A 477 -15.41 -0.54 5.90
CA LEU A 477 -16.43 -0.14 4.95
C LEU A 477 -17.62 -1.08 4.98
N LYS A 478 -18.81 -0.51 4.99
CA LYS A 478 -20.09 -1.18 4.81
C LYS A 478 -20.74 -0.64 3.56
N ILE A 479 -21.39 -1.53 2.81
CA ILE A 479 -22.09 -1.21 1.57
C ILE A 479 -23.53 -1.70 1.69
N THR A 480 -24.47 -0.82 1.41
CA THR A 480 -25.88 -1.20 1.17
C THR A 480 -26.31 -0.74 -0.21
N THR A 481 -27.26 -1.45 -0.82
CA THR A 481 -27.70 -1.20 -2.19
C THR A 481 -29.17 -0.85 -2.21
N THR A 482 -29.58 0.16 -3.01
CA THR A 482 -31.02 0.54 -3.15
C THR A 482 -31.65 0.08 -4.45
N SER A 483 -30.86 -0.10 -5.52
CA SER A 483 -31.35 -0.55 -6.83
C SER A 483 -30.23 -1.22 -7.64
N HIS A 484 -30.62 -2.18 -8.44
CA HIS A 484 -29.79 -2.83 -9.48
C HIS A 484 -30.49 -2.70 -10.81
#